data_d2ac1eb38eab20f2e4058a1ab35eadc6
#
_entry.id   d2ac1eb38eab20f2e4058a1ab35eadc6
#
_cell.length_a   1.000
_cell.length_b   1.000
_cell.length_c   1.000
_cell.angle_alpha   90.00
_cell.angle_beta   90.00
_cell.angle_gamma   90.00
#
_symmetry.space_group_name_H-M   'P 1'
#
loop_
_entity.id
_entity.type
_entity.pdbx_description
1 polymer ?
#
loop_
_entity_poly.entity_id
_entity_poly.type
_entity_poly.pdbx_seq_one_letter_code
_entity_poly.pdbx_strand_id
1 'polypeptide(L)'
;MTRKITRALAAIKAKKQDVLFLGNLDAHRDWGYAPDYVAAMWKMLQCDHPDDFVIGTGEAHSVREFLDEAFGYLNMDWHEFVKIDPKYYRPNEVDFLQADPSKARRVLDWEPRIFFKDLMRIMVDADLELIGLESPGEGAKIIEKHHGSWHRWDSQVVSMGAHANHSGKEYS
;
A
#
# COMPACT_ATOMS: atom_id res chain seq x y z
N MET A 1 8.00 0.36 5.76
CA MET A 1 7.49 -0.28 7.00
C MET A 1 6.41 -1.31 6.65
N THR A 2 5.30 -0.91 6.05
CA THR A 2 4.13 -1.75 5.74
C THR A 2 4.50 -3.07 5.05
N ARG A 3 5.21 -3.02 3.91
CA ARG A 3 5.62 -4.22 3.16
C ARG A 3 6.54 -5.17 3.95
N LYS A 4 7.34 -4.63 4.89
CA LYS A 4 8.16 -5.46 5.77
C LYS A 4 7.29 -6.32 6.68
N ILE A 5 6.19 -5.75 7.20
CA ILE A 5 5.26 -6.45 8.11
C ILE A 5 4.46 -7.49 7.33
N THR A 6 3.82 -7.13 6.22
CA THR A 6 2.94 -8.04 5.48
C THR A 6 3.70 -9.23 4.87
N ARG A 7 4.92 -8.99 4.35
CA ARG A 7 5.79 -10.09 3.88
C ARG A 7 6.28 -11.00 5.00
N ALA A 8 6.65 -10.42 6.15
CA ALA A 8 7.05 -11.22 7.31
C ALA A 8 5.86 -12.05 7.84
N LEU A 9 4.65 -11.45 7.91
CA LEU A 9 3.45 -12.16 8.30
C LEU A 9 3.16 -13.35 7.39
N ALA A 10 3.25 -13.15 6.07
CA ALA A 10 3.09 -14.23 5.09
C ALA A 10 4.16 -15.32 5.30
N ALA A 11 5.43 -14.95 5.50
CA ALA A 11 6.51 -15.90 5.76
C ALA A 11 6.33 -16.66 7.09
N ILE A 12 5.85 -16.00 8.13
CA ILE A 12 5.52 -16.62 9.43
C ILE A 12 4.38 -17.62 9.24
N LYS A 13 3.30 -17.22 8.54
CA LYS A 13 2.18 -18.12 8.21
C LYS A 13 2.64 -19.36 7.44
N ALA A 14 3.62 -19.20 6.54
CA ALA A 14 4.24 -20.29 5.80
C ALA A 14 5.28 -21.10 6.61
N LYS A 15 5.52 -20.77 7.89
CA LYS A 15 6.56 -21.38 8.74
C LYS A 15 7.98 -21.26 8.16
N LYS A 16 8.24 -20.19 7.39
CA LYS A 16 9.54 -19.86 6.80
C LYS A 16 10.31 -18.83 7.60
N GLN A 17 9.64 -18.18 8.57
CA GLN A 17 10.20 -17.19 9.46
C GLN A 17 9.54 -17.31 10.84
N ASP A 18 10.32 -17.19 11.91
CA ASP A 18 9.81 -17.32 13.28
C ASP A 18 9.61 -15.98 13.97
N VAL A 19 10.41 -14.96 13.60
CA VAL A 19 10.44 -13.67 14.31
C VAL A 19 10.54 -12.51 13.33
N LEU A 20 9.77 -11.45 13.60
CA LEU A 20 9.86 -10.16 12.94
C LEU A 20 10.46 -9.13 13.90
N PHE A 21 11.60 -8.52 13.54
CA PHE A 21 12.22 -7.45 14.32
C PHE A 21 11.78 -6.08 13.79
N LEU A 22 11.27 -5.23 14.70
CA LEU A 22 10.82 -3.86 14.42
C LEU A 22 11.47 -2.88 15.41
N GLY A 23 11.39 -1.58 15.10
CA GLY A 23 11.79 -0.50 16.00
C GLY A 23 10.59 0.08 16.73
N ASN A 24 10.39 1.42 16.60
CA ASN A 24 9.30 2.13 17.24
C ASN A 24 7.92 1.68 16.69
N LEU A 25 7.10 1.08 17.57
CA LEU A 25 5.75 0.65 17.23
C LEU A 25 4.70 1.76 17.41
N ASP A 26 5.06 2.83 18.10
CA ASP A 26 4.12 3.90 18.45
C ASP A 26 4.20 5.09 17.48
N ALA A 27 5.10 5.02 16.48
CA ALA A 27 5.18 6.01 15.42
C ALA A 27 3.93 5.94 14.51
N HIS A 28 3.26 7.09 14.32
CA HIS A 28 2.05 7.23 13.51
C HIS A 28 2.37 7.72 12.12
N ARG A 29 1.68 7.16 11.13
CA ARG A 29 1.83 7.50 9.70
C ARG A 29 0.47 7.49 9.02
N ASP A 30 0.35 8.35 8.02
CA ASP A 30 -0.74 8.33 7.06
C ASP A 30 -0.34 7.38 5.92
N TRP A 31 -1.03 6.25 5.81
CA TRP A 31 -0.80 5.25 4.78
C TRP A 31 -1.95 5.21 3.80
N GLY A 32 -1.65 5.39 2.52
CA GLY A 32 -2.65 5.35 1.47
C GLY A 32 -2.29 4.42 0.33
N TYR A 33 -3.27 4.19 -0.53
CA TYR A 33 -3.19 3.27 -1.65
C TYR A 33 -2.60 3.97 -2.88
N ALA A 34 -1.55 3.40 -3.46
CA ALA A 34 -0.82 4.03 -4.55
C ALA A 34 -1.68 4.40 -5.78
N PRO A 35 -2.65 3.59 -6.24
CA PRO A 35 -3.53 3.97 -7.33
C PRO A 35 -4.39 5.20 -7.05
N ASP A 36 -4.82 5.43 -5.80
CA ASP A 36 -5.52 6.67 -5.43
C ASP A 36 -4.61 7.89 -5.61
N TYR A 37 -3.33 7.76 -5.25
CA TYR A 37 -2.35 8.83 -5.40
C TYR A 37 -2.00 9.09 -6.87
N VAL A 38 -1.93 8.03 -7.69
CA VAL A 38 -1.76 8.19 -9.15
C VAL A 38 -2.95 8.93 -9.76
N ALA A 39 -4.18 8.66 -9.30
CA ALA A 39 -5.36 9.40 -9.74
C ALA A 39 -5.28 10.89 -9.36
N ALA A 40 -4.75 11.22 -8.18
CA ALA A 40 -4.48 12.61 -7.79
C ALA A 40 -3.45 13.27 -8.72
N MET A 41 -2.34 12.59 -9.02
CA MET A 41 -1.30 13.09 -9.92
C MET A 41 -1.87 13.40 -11.31
N TRP A 42 -2.73 12.51 -11.83
CA TRP A 42 -3.39 12.75 -13.11
C TRP A 42 -4.29 13.99 -13.06
N LYS A 43 -5.09 14.15 -11.99
CA LYS A 43 -5.96 15.32 -11.80
C LYS A 43 -5.16 16.63 -11.68
N MET A 44 -4.01 16.62 -11.01
CA MET A 44 -3.11 17.78 -10.95
C MET A 44 -2.67 18.26 -12.34
N LEU A 45 -2.41 17.33 -13.25
CA LEU A 45 -2.01 17.65 -14.63
C LEU A 45 -3.16 18.20 -15.49
N GLN A 46 -4.42 18.11 -15.02
CA GLN A 46 -5.58 18.69 -15.70
C GLN A 46 -5.93 20.11 -15.20
N CYS A 47 -5.20 20.63 -14.20
CA CYS A 47 -5.42 22.01 -13.72
C CYS A 47 -4.91 23.04 -14.71
N ASP A 48 -5.62 24.16 -14.84
CA ASP A 48 -5.21 25.28 -15.72
C ASP A 48 -3.89 25.92 -15.27
N HIS A 49 -3.60 25.87 -13.97
CA HIS A 49 -2.40 26.44 -13.38
C HIS A 49 -1.71 25.42 -12.47
N PRO A 50 -0.36 25.36 -12.49
CA PRO A 50 0.39 24.51 -11.58
C PRO A 50 0.22 24.99 -10.14
N ASP A 51 0.07 24.05 -9.21
CA ASP A 51 -0.07 24.32 -7.78
C ASP A 51 0.43 23.12 -6.95
N ASP A 52 0.72 23.37 -5.66
CA ASP A 52 1.20 22.36 -4.72
C ASP A 52 0.03 21.74 -3.95
N PHE A 53 0.01 20.41 -3.86
CA PHE A 53 -1.03 19.67 -3.16
C PHE A 53 -0.44 18.68 -2.16
N VAL A 54 -1.04 18.59 -0.98
CA VAL A 54 -0.80 17.49 -0.05
C VAL A 54 -1.77 16.36 -0.37
N ILE A 55 -1.23 15.18 -0.65
CA ILE A 55 -2.01 13.98 -0.96
C ILE A 55 -1.80 12.97 0.16
N GLY A 56 -2.89 12.55 0.78
CA GLY A 56 -2.92 11.59 1.88
C GLY A 56 -4.34 11.20 2.23
N THR A 57 -4.49 10.29 3.17
CA THR A 57 -5.83 9.84 3.60
C THR A 57 -6.48 10.79 4.59
N GLY A 58 -5.66 11.51 5.36
CA GLY A 58 -6.10 12.30 6.49
C GLY A 58 -6.26 11.48 7.78
N GLU A 59 -5.87 10.20 7.76
CA GLU A 59 -5.86 9.30 8.92
C GLU A 59 -4.43 8.90 9.25
N ALA A 60 -4.06 8.96 10.54
CA ALA A 60 -2.76 8.51 11.01
C ALA A 60 -2.94 7.32 11.94
N HIS A 61 -2.23 6.25 11.67
CA HIS A 61 -2.25 5.02 12.44
C HIS A 61 -0.85 4.66 12.92
N SER A 62 -0.75 4.03 14.09
CA SER A 62 0.52 3.54 14.61
C SER A 62 0.96 2.24 13.94
N VAL A 63 2.26 1.94 14.05
CA VAL A 63 2.78 0.63 13.60
C VAL A 63 2.14 -0.51 14.41
N ARG A 64 1.81 -0.26 15.68
CA ARG A 64 1.10 -1.20 16.54
C ARG A 64 -0.27 -1.54 15.99
N GLU A 65 -1.09 -0.52 15.66
CA GLU A 65 -2.39 -0.73 15.02
C GLU A 65 -2.27 -1.50 13.70
N PHE A 66 -1.18 -1.25 12.93
CA PHE A 66 -0.94 -2.03 11.71
C PHE A 66 -0.70 -3.52 12.01
N LEU A 67 0.03 -3.83 13.09
CA LEU A 67 0.24 -5.22 13.53
C LEU A 67 -1.07 -5.86 13.99
N ASP A 68 -1.86 -5.14 14.81
CA ASP A 68 -3.15 -5.61 15.30
C ASP A 68 -4.09 -5.99 14.15
N GLU A 69 -4.24 -5.12 13.16
CA GLU A 69 -5.10 -5.37 12.00
C GLU A 69 -4.54 -6.47 11.08
N ALA A 70 -3.22 -6.46 10.78
CA ALA A 70 -2.64 -7.41 9.84
C ALA A 70 -2.62 -8.85 10.40
N PHE A 71 -2.19 -9.03 11.65
CA PHE A 71 -2.16 -10.34 12.28
C PHE A 71 -3.57 -10.82 12.66
N GLY A 72 -4.41 -9.88 13.17
CA GLY A 72 -5.81 -10.17 13.48
C GLY A 72 -6.60 -10.66 12.26
N TYR A 73 -6.32 -10.14 11.08
CA TYR A 73 -6.94 -10.57 9.82
C TYR A 73 -6.68 -12.05 9.50
N LEU A 74 -5.56 -12.62 9.97
CA LEU A 74 -5.22 -14.04 9.84
C LEU A 74 -5.49 -14.85 11.11
N ASN A 75 -6.18 -14.27 12.11
CA ASN A 75 -6.41 -14.86 13.44
C ASN A 75 -5.11 -15.28 14.15
N MET A 76 -4.07 -14.42 14.09
CA MET A 76 -2.79 -14.62 14.75
C MET A 76 -2.53 -13.51 15.77
N ASP A 77 -1.83 -13.83 16.85
CA ASP A 77 -1.36 -12.84 17.82
C ASP A 77 0.08 -12.40 17.46
N TRP A 78 0.28 -11.15 17.08
CA TRP A 78 1.57 -10.64 16.70
C TRP A 78 2.60 -10.60 17.85
N HIS A 79 2.14 -10.58 19.11
CA HIS A 79 3.05 -10.59 20.27
C HIS A 79 3.91 -11.86 20.34
N GLU A 80 3.47 -12.95 19.76
CA GLU A 80 4.23 -14.21 19.68
C GLU A 80 5.40 -14.11 18.70
N PHE A 81 5.32 -13.23 17.68
CA PHE A 81 6.23 -13.22 16.55
C PHE A 81 7.05 -11.93 16.43
N VAL A 82 6.62 -10.82 17.04
CA VAL A 82 7.27 -9.52 16.89
C VAL A 82 8.16 -9.23 18.09
N LYS A 83 9.41 -8.83 17.82
CA LYS A 83 10.37 -8.38 18.83
C LYS A 83 10.87 -6.98 18.48
N ILE A 84 11.00 -6.14 19.50
CA ILE A 84 11.59 -4.80 19.33
C ILE A 84 13.11 -4.95 19.36
N ASP A 85 13.80 -4.35 18.36
CA ASP A 85 15.24 -4.29 18.28
C ASP A 85 15.68 -2.83 18.16
N PRO A 86 16.47 -2.32 19.15
CA PRO A 86 16.92 -0.93 19.18
C PRO A 86 17.65 -0.45 17.93
N LYS A 87 18.29 -1.34 17.18
CA LYS A 87 18.99 -0.98 15.94
C LYS A 87 18.04 -0.47 14.83
N TYR A 88 16.74 -0.74 14.93
CA TYR A 88 15.73 -0.24 14.01
C TYR A 88 15.10 1.09 14.44
N TYR A 89 15.49 1.63 15.58
CA TYR A 89 15.12 3.00 15.97
C TYR A 89 15.92 4.00 15.14
N ARG A 90 15.22 4.99 14.61
CA ARG A 90 15.86 6.09 13.89
C ARG A 90 16.17 7.22 14.87
N PRO A 91 17.38 7.80 14.88
CA PRO A 91 17.75 8.86 15.84
C PRO A 91 16.83 10.09 15.78
N ASN A 92 16.28 10.40 14.61
CA ASN A 92 15.41 11.55 14.38
C ASN A 92 14.06 11.08 13.77
N GLU A 93 13.38 10.16 14.45
CA GLU A 93 12.08 9.71 14.00
C GLU A 93 11.01 10.77 14.32
N VAL A 94 10.18 11.09 13.34
CA VAL A 94 8.99 11.90 13.58
C VAL A 94 7.92 10.96 14.13
N ASP A 95 7.43 11.24 15.33
CA ASP A 95 6.47 10.36 16.01
C ASP A 95 5.09 10.36 15.35
N PHE A 96 4.68 11.50 14.79
CA PHE A 96 3.35 11.65 14.21
C PHE A 96 3.41 12.39 12.87
N LEU A 97 2.92 11.71 11.81
CA LEU A 97 2.76 12.28 10.47
C LEU A 97 1.36 11.98 9.96
N GLN A 98 0.59 13.03 9.70
CA GLN A 98 -0.74 12.99 9.11
C GLN A 98 -0.84 14.05 8.03
N ALA A 99 -1.41 13.69 6.89
CA ALA A 99 -1.66 14.63 5.80
C ALA A 99 -2.94 15.43 6.07
N ASP A 100 -2.97 16.67 5.58
CA ASP A 100 -4.22 17.43 5.38
C ASP A 100 -4.51 17.51 3.87
N PRO A 101 -5.36 16.66 3.32
CA PRO A 101 -5.72 16.66 1.90
C PRO A 101 -6.86 17.64 1.56
N SER A 102 -7.25 18.55 2.44
CA SER A 102 -8.43 19.43 2.26
C SER A 102 -8.34 20.28 0.99
N LYS A 103 -7.14 20.74 0.62
CA LYS A 103 -6.92 21.47 -0.63
C LYS A 103 -7.14 20.58 -1.86
N ALA A 104 -6.62 19.37 -1.83
CA ALA A 104 -6.81 18.40 -2.92
C ALA A 104 -8.28 18.04 -3.11
N ARG A 105 -9.02 17.83 -2.02
CA ARG A 105 -10.47 17.59 -2.05
C ARG A 105 -11.20 18.74 -2.73
N ARG A 106 -10.93 19.98 -2.33
CA ARG A 106 -11.63 21.15 -2.82
C ARG A 106 -11.28 21.51 -4.27
N VAL A 107 -10.00 21.44 -4.64
CA VAL A 107 -9.51 21.93 -5.93
C VAL A 107 -9.50 20.86 -7.01
N LEU A 108 -9.09 19.63 -6.64
CA LEU A 108 -8.98 18.52 -7.57
C LEU A 108 -10.24 17.64 -7.60
N ASP A 109 -11.20 17.89 -6.71
CA ASP A 109 -12.32 16.96 -6.50
C ASP A 109 -11.79 15.52 -6.34
N TRP A 110 -10.75 15.36 -5.48
CA TRP A 110 -10.08 14.10 -5.24
C TRP A 110 -10.23 13.67 -3.79
N GLU A 111 -10.56 12.40 -3.61
CA GLU A 111 -10.61 11.74 -2.30
C GLU A 111 -9.93 10.37 -2.39
N PRO A 112 -9.28 9.91 -1.31
CA PRO A 112 -8.81 8.53 -1.21
C PRO A 112 -10.03 7.59 -1.16
N ARG A 113 -9.93 6.45 -1.83
CA ARG A 113 -10.97 5.42 -1.86
C ARG A 113 -10.66 4.26 -0.94
N ILE A 114 -9.37 4.00 -0.73
CA ILE A 114 -8.84 2.92 0.11
C ILE A 114 -8.23 3.54 1.36
N PHE A 115 -8.79 3.19 2.51
CA PHE A 115 -8.34 3.60 3.83
C PHE A 115 -7.55 2.50 4.51
N PHE A 116 -7.05 2.78 5.73
CA PHE A 116 -6.07 1.96 6.44
C PHE A 116 -6.39 0.46 6.50
N LYS A 117 -7.60 0.09 6.96
CA LYS A 117 -7.98 -1.33 7.11
C LYS A 117 -8.02 -2.06 5.78
N ASP A 118 -8.60 -1.42 4.78
CA ASP A 118 -8.73 -1.98 3.43
C ASP A 118 -7.37 -2.12 2.76
N LEU A 119 -6.51 -1.10 2.91
CA LEU A 119 -5.11 -1.15 2.43
C LEU A 119 -4.36 -2.34 3.03
N MET A 120 -4.50 -2.54 4.34
CA MET A 120 -3.82 -3.62 5.04
C MET A 120 -4.27 -5.00 4.52
N ARG A 121 -5.59 -5.23 4.33
CA ARG A 121 -6.13 -6.48 3.77
C ARG A 121 -5.64 -6.75 2.37
N ILE A 122 -5.64 -5.71 1.51
CA ILE A 122 -5.07 -5.79 0.15
C ILE A 122 -3.60 -6.24 0.20
N MET A 123 -2.81 -5.65 1.09
CA MET A 123 -1.38 -5.96 1.19
C MET A 123 -1.11 -7.36 1.74
N VAL A 124 -1.88 -7.81 2.74
CA VAL A 124 -1.73 -9.14 3.33
C VAL A 124 -2.11 -10.21 2.31
N ASP A 125 -3.26 -10.07 1.63
CA ASP A 125 -3.70 -11.01 0.61
C ASP A 125 -2.66 -11.13 -0.51
N ALA A 126 -2.17 -10.00 -1.03
CA ALA A 126 -1.16 -10.00 -2.09
C ALA A 126 0.16 -10.67 -1.68
N ASP A 127 0.62 -10.49 -0.43
CA ASP A 127 1.86 -11.12 0.02
C ASP A 127 1.68 -12.63 0.36
N LEU A 128 0.48 -13.08 0.75
CA LEU A 128 0.15 -14.51 0.87
C LEU A 128 0.16 -15.20 -0.51
N GLU A 129 -0.55 -14.63 -1.48
CA GLU A 129 -0.63 -15.14 -2.85
C GLU A 129 0.75 -15.20 -3.51
N LEU A 130 1.60 -14.18 -3.29
CA LEU A 130 2.96 -14.12 -3.84
C LEU A 130 3.83 -15.31 -3.42
N ILE A 131 3.58 -15.88 -2.24
CA ILE A 131 4.34 -17.06 -1.75
C ILE A 131 3.58 -18.38 -1.91
N GLY A 132 2.43 -18.34 -2.60
CA GLY A 132 1.62 -19.52 -2.94
C GLY A 132 0.70 -19.99 -1.82
N LEU A 133 0.37 -19.13 -0.86
CA LEU A 133 -0.64 -19.42 0.17
C LEU A 133 -2.01 -18.89 -0.27
N GLU A 134 -3.05 -19.59 0.17
CA GLU A 134 -4.43 -19.12 0.03
C GLU A 134 -4.65 -17.89 0.92
N SER A 135 -5.21 -16.82 0.34
CA SER A 135 -5.59 -15.60 1.04
C SER A 135 -7.08 -15.63 1.43
N PRO A 136 -7.51 -14.87 2.46
CA PRO A 136 -8.92 -14.66 2.75
C PRO A 136 -9.70 -14.03 1.59
N GLY A 137 -9.03 -13.31 0.68
CA GLY A 137 -9.59 -12.80 -0.57
C GLY A 137 -10.44 -11.54 -0.41
N GLU A 138 -10.41 -10.87 0.73
CA GLU A 138 -11.12 -9.60 0.92
C GLU A 138 -10.45 -8.46 0.16
N GLY A 139 -9.11 -8.47 0.06
CA GLY A 139 -8.35 -7.45 -0.66
C GLY A 139 -8.75 -7.35 -2.12
N ALA A 140 -8.94 -8.48 -2.81
CA ALA A 140 -9.40 -8.51 -4.20
C ALA A 140 -10.80 -7.90 -4.35
N LYS A 141 -11.73 -8.20 -3.45
CA LYS A 141 -13.09 -7.63 -3.44
C LYS A 141 -13.10 -6.13 -3.19
N ILE A 142 -12.23 -5.65 -2.28
CA ILE A 142 -12.08 -4.23 -1.99
C ILE A 142 -11.58 -3.49 -3.23
N ILE A 143 -10.56 -4.02 -3.89
CA ILE A 143 -10.01 -3.43 -5.10
C ILE A 143 -11.09 -3.40 -6.19
N GLU A 144 -11.79 -4.50 -6.44
CA GLU A 144 -12.85 -4.57 -7.43
C GLU A 144 -13.96 -3.55 -7.18
N LYS A 145 -14.37 -3.39 -5.91
CA LYS A 145 -15.39 -2.42 -5.49
C LYS A 145 -14.99 -0.98 -5.78
N HIS A 146 -13.73 -0.60 -5.54
CA HIS A 146 -13.30 0.80 -5.56
C HIS A 146 -12.61 1.21 -6.86
N HIS A 147 -11.98 0.27 -7.55
CA HIS A 147 -11.19 0.51 -8.77
C HIS A 147 -11.67 -0.31 -9.99
N GLY A 148 -12.66 -1.19 -9.81
CA GLY A 148 -13.14 -2.09 -10.88
C GLY A 148 -12.03 -3.01 -11.38
N SER A 149 -12.11 -3.41 -12.65
CA SER A 149 -11.08 -4.25 -13.28
C SER A 149 -9.80 -3.51 -13.67
N TRP A 150 -9.69 -2.23 -13.36
CA TRP A 150 -8.61 -1.32 -13.83
C TRP A 150 -7.22 -1.70 -13.31
N HIS A 151 -7.11 -2.44 -12.22
CA HIS A 151 -5.84 -2.86 -11.62
C HIS A 151 -5.43 -4.29 -11.97
N ARG A 152 -6.21 -5.01 -12.77
CA ARG A 152 -5.67 -6.15 -13.49
C ARG A 152 -4.76 -5.62 -14.59
N TRP A 153 -3.50 -5.44 -14.26
CA TRP A 153 -2.44 -5.50 -15.24
C TRP A 153 -2.46 -6.94 -15.76
N ASP A 154 -3.34 -7.19 -16.69
CA ASP A 154 -3.37 -8.47 -17.38
C ASP A 154 -2.00 -8.61 -18.03
N SER A 155 -1.34 -9.71 -17.78
CA SER A 155 -0.11 -10.11 -18.48
C SER A 155 -0.26 -10.02 -20.01
N GLN A 156 -1.50 -9.98 -20.53
CA GLN A 156 -1.84 -9.74 -21.91
C GLN A 156 -1.57 -8.30 -22.38
N VAL A 157 -1.72 -7.28 -21.54
CA VAL A 157 -1.44 -5.88 -21.92
C VAL A 157 0.07 -5.64 -22.04
N VAL A 158 0.88 -6.31 -21.21
CA VAL A 158 2.35 -6.27 -21.30
C VAL A 158 2.83 -6.95 -22.59
N SER A 159 2.17 -8.02 -23.05
CA SER A 159 2.54 -8.70 -24.28
C SER A 159 2.17 -7.92 -25.55
N MET A 160 1.09 -7.11 -25.54
CA MET A 160 0.73 -6.25 -26.65
C MET A 160 1.66 -5.05 -26.84
N GLY A 161 2.24 -4.50 -25.75
CA GLY A 161 3.23 -3.43 -25.81
C GLY A 161 4.60 -3.87 -26.33
N ALA A 162 4.95 -5.15 -26.19
CA ALA A 162 6.25 -5.68 -26.64
C ALA A 162 6.28 -5.93 -28.17
N HIS A 163 5.14 -6.04 -28.84
CA HIS A 163 5.07 -6.27 -30.27
C HIS A 163 4.91 -4.99 -31.12
N ALA A 164 4.70 -3.82 -30.51
CA ALA A 164 4.48 -2.57 -31.24
C ALA A 164 5.79 -1.84 -31.65
N ASN A 165 6.97 -2.30 -31.24
CA ASN A 165 8.23 -1.60 -31.46
C ASN A 165 9.19 -2.25 -32.47
N HIS A 166 8.67 -3.05 -33.42
CA HIS A 166 9.49 -3.59 -34.51
C HIS A 166 8.84 -3.42 -35.88
N SER A 167 8.48 -2.18 -36.22
CA SER A 167 8.35 -1.79 -37.63
C SER A 167 9.30 -0.63 -37.87
N GLY A 168 10.53 -0.96 -38.25
CA GLY A 168 11.51 0.01 -38.72
C GLY A 168 10.96 0.85 -39.88
N LYS A 169 11.03 2.15 -39.72
CA LYS A 169 11.06 3.04 -40.86
C LYS A 169 12.51 3.54 -40.97
N GLU A 170 13.23 2.93 -41.92
CA GLU A 170 14.43 3.52 -42.52
C GLU A 170 14.06 4.88 -43.09
N TYR A 171 14.72 5.91 -42.65
CA TYR A 171 14.74 7.20 -43.34
C TYR A 171 15.99 7.23 -44.23
N SER A 172 15.75 7.15 -45.53
CA SER A 172 16.68 7.57 -46.60
C SER A 172 16.75 9.07 -46.67
#